data_175f19e6ef25bf2336fe195d8c320695
#
_entry.id   175f19e6ef25bf2336fe195d8c320695
#
_cell.length_a   1.000
_cell.length_b   1.000
_cell.length_c   1.000
_cell.angle_alpha   90.00
_cell.angle_beta   90.00
_cell.angle_gamma   90.00
#
_symmetry.space_group_name_H-M   'P 1'
#
loop_
_entity.id
_entity.type
_entity.pdbx_description
1 polymer ?
#
loop_
_entity_poly.entity_id
_entity_poly.type
_entity_poly.pdbx_seq_one_letter_code
_entity_poly.pdbx_strand_id
1 'polypeptide(L)'
;MTHDYIKRVSARQVYTIRHIMGIEATVETECGIKAKAVCNAGISVGSHEVSFLYDNDEKWNGRGVTKAAESANTIINDVLRGMDVTRQSDIDYTMLKLKNVASNAVAAVSAAVLKAGALSLDVPLYQHIGG
;
A
#
# COMPACT_ATOMS: atom_id res chain seq x y z
N MET A 1 -0.48 21.57 -16.85
CA MET A 1 -0.77 20.31 -16.15
C MET A 1 -0.35 20.44 -14.70
N THR A 2 -1.29 20.23 -13.80
CA THR A 2 -0.98 20.30 -12.36
C THR A 2 -0.46 18.95 -11.91
N HIS A 3 0.67 19.00 -11.20
CA HIS A 3 1.18 17.81 -10.53
C HIS A 3 0.52 17.67 -9.17
N ASP A 4 0.38 16.44 -8.71
CA ASP A 4 -0.14 16.14 -7.39
C ASP A 4 0.85 15.24 -6.65
N TYR A 5 1.06 15.51 -5.39
CA TYR A 5 2.08 14.86 -4.60
C TYR A 5 1.47 14.14 -3.41
N ILE A 6 2.12 13.08 -2.99
CA ILE A 6 1.67 12.32 -1.83
C ILE A 6 1.86 13.17 -0.57
N LYS A 7 0.77 13.38 0.14
CA LYS A 7 0.76 14.09 1.40
C LYS A 7 0.96 13.13 2.57
N ARG A 8 0.28 11.98 2.51
CA ARG A 8 0.35 11.00 3.59
C ARG A 8 -0.01 9.61 3.09
N VAL A 9 0.70 8.64 3.62
CA VAL A 9 0.40 7.22 3.48
C VAL A 9 0.06 6.68 4.85
N SER A 10 -1.04 5.97 4.96
CA SER A 10 -1.44 5.31 6.20
C SER A 10 -1.99 3.92 5.89
N ALA A 11 -2.01 3.08 6.90
CA ALA A 11 -2.55 1.74 6.74
C ALA A 11 -3.12 1.25 8.06
N ARG A 12 -4.06 0.32 7.95
CA ARG A 12 -4.68 -0.31 9.12
C ARG A 12 -4.98 -1.76 8.82
N GLN A 13 -5.09 -2.55 9.88
CA GLN A 13 -5.55 -3.91 9.78
C GLN A 13 -7.06 -3.91 9.54
N VAL A 14 -7.51 -4.76 8.62
CA VAL A 14 -8.94 -4.92 8.32
C VAL A 14 -9.28 -6.40 8.24
N TYR A 15 -10.55 -6.73 8.51
CA TYR A 15 -11.10 -8.03 8.20
C TYR A 15 -11.42 -8.12 6.73
N THR A 16 -11.02 -9.21 6.13
CA THR A 16 -11.39 -9.54 4.75
C THR A 16 -12.32 -10.75 4.75
N ILE A 17 -12.76 -11.17 3.59
CA ILE A 17 -13.56 -12.38 3.47
C ILE A 17 -12.82 -13.59 4.03
N ARG A 18 -13.57 -14.57 4.53
CA ARG A 18 -13.04 -15.80 5.14
C ARG A 18 -12.24 -15.55 6.42
N HIS A 19 -12.51 -14.45 7.11
CA HIS A 19 -11.85 -14.11 8.37
C HIS A 19 -10.31 -13.98 8.25
N ILE A 20 -9.82 -13.67 7.06
CA ILE A 20 -8.40 -13.42 6.86
C ILE A 20 -8.14 -11.95 7.10
N MET A 21 -7.11 -11.65 7.88
CA MET A 21 -6.73 -10.27 8.13
C MET A 21 -5.99 -9.72 6.93
N GLY A 22 -6.29 -8.49 6.59
CA GLY A 22 -5.64 -7.78 5.52
C GLY A 22 -5.16 -6.41 5.96
N ILE A 23 -4.44 -5.74 5.08
CA ILE A 23 -4.02 -4.35 5.27
C ILE A 23 -4.78 -3.48 4.29
N GLU A 24 -5.43 -2.46 4.81
CA GLU A 24 -6.00 -1.40 3.98
C GLU A 24 -5.04 -0.21 4.03
N ALA A 25 -4.48 0.15 2.88
CA ALA A 25 -3.65 1.32 2.75
C ALA A 25 -4.47 2.47 2.20
N THR A 26 -4.20 3.67 2.68
CA THR A 26 -4.81 4.92 2.21
C THR A 26 -3.69 5.85 1.77
N VAL A 27 -3.80 6.37 0.56
CA VAL A 27 -2.90 7.41 0.05
C VAL A 27 -3.71 8.69 -0.10
N GLU A 28 -3.20 9.75 0.50
CA GLU A 28 -3.81 11.08 0.44
C GLU A 28 -2.85 12.02 -0.24
N THR A 29 -3.36 12.81 -1.18
CA THR A 29 -2.53 13.75 -1.95
C THR A 29 -2.74 15.18 -1.51
N GLU A 30 -1.80 16.04 -1.89
CA GLU A 30 -1.88 17.48 -1.57
C GLU A 30 -3.12 18.13 -2.17
N CYS A 31 -3.58 17.66 -3.32
CA CYS A 31 -4.78 18.17 -3.97
C CYS A 31 -6.09 17.62 -3.38
N GLY A 32 -6.00 16.76 -2.38
CA GLY A 32 -7.19 16.25 -1.68
C GLY A 32 -7.72 14.91 -2.17
N ILE A 33 -7.02 14.25 -3.08
CA ILE A 33 -7.39 12.91 -3.52
C ILE A 33 -7.08 11.92 -2.39
N LYS A 34 -8.00 11.00 -2.16
CA LYS A 34 -7.82 9.93 -1.18
C LYS A 34 -8.22 8.61 -1.84
N ALA A 35 -7.29 7.67 -1.88
CA ALA A 35 -7.52 6.37 -2.49
C ALA A 35 -7.12 5.26 -1.52
N LYS A 36 -7.85 4.16 -1.56
CA LYS A 36 -7.65 3.04 -0.64
C LYS A 36 -7.51 1.74 -1.43
N ALA A 37 -6.71 0.83 -0.90
CA ALA A 37 -6.60 -0.51 -1.43
C ALA A 37 -6.34 -1.48 -0.30
N VAL A 38 -6.83 -2.70 -0.46
CA VAL A 38 -6.67 -3.77 0.53
C VAL A 38 -5.80 -4.87 -0.06
N CYS A 39 -4.83 -5.33 0.71
CA CYS A 39 -4.05 -6.51 0.39
C CYS A 39 -4.36 -7.59 1.42
N ASN A 40 -4.89 -8.72 0.97
CA ASN A 40 -5.16 -9.85 1.82
C ASN A 40 -3.87 -10.61 2.12
N ALA A 41 -3.69 -11.01 3.36
CA ALA A 41 -2.57 -11.83 3.73
C ALA A 41 -2.89 -13.30 3.46
N GLY A 42 -2.16 -13.94 2.60
CA GLY A 42 -1.99 -15.39 2.64
C GLY A 42 -3.00 -16.30 1.98
N ILE A 43 -3.82 -15.86 1.06
CA ILE A 43 -4.66 -16.81 0.33
C ILE A 43 -3.87 -17.51 -0.78
N SER A 44 -2.97 -16.81 -1.41
CA SER A 44 -2.16 -17.36 -2.49
C SER A 44 -0.79 -16.68 -2.45
N VAL A 45 0.18 -17.37 -1.90
CA VAL A 45 1.55 -16.88 -1.86
C VAL A 45 2.31 -17.63 -2.95
N GLY A 46 2.77 -16.91 -3.96
CA GLY A 46 3.62 -17.48 -4.98
C GLY A 46 4.99 -17.85 -4.43
N SER A 47 5.64 -18.84 -5.04
CA SER A 47 6.93 -19.32 -4.56
C SER A 47 8.04 -18.27 -4.60
N HIS A 48 7.84 -17.20 -5.37
CA HIS A 48 8.81 -16.11 -5.50
C HIS A 48 8.43 -14.87 -4.72
N GLU A 49 7.33 -14.92 -3.96
CA GLU A 49 6.91 -13.79 -3.18
C GLU A 49 7.67 -13.72 -1.86
N VAL A 50 7.87 -12.49 -1.41
CA VAL A 50 8.42 -12.24 -0.09
C VAL A 50 7.38 -12.65 0.97
N SER A 51 7.84 -13.18 2.07
CA SER A 51 6.95 -13.59 3.17
C SER A 51 6.16 -12.40 3.70
N PHE A 52 4.88 -12.64 3.99
CA PHE A 52 4.08 -11.66 4.70
C PHE A 52 4.51 -11.58 6.16
N LEU A 53 4.33 -10.40 6.73
CA LEU A 53 4.62 -10.19 8.15
C LEU A 53 3.34 -10.34 8.96
N TYR A 54 3.35 -11.28 9.90
CA TYR A 54 2.28 -11.48 10.87
C TYR A 54 2.77 -11.11 12.26
N ASP A 55 1.83 -10.79 13.15
CA ASP A 55 2.16 -10.36 14.51
C ASP A 55 2.63 -11.52 15.41
N ASN A 56 2.30 -12.76 15.05
CA ASN A 56 2.66 -13.97 15.82
C ASN A 56 2.17 -13.92 17.27
N ASP A 57 1.03 -13.31 17.50
CA ASP A 57 0.40 -13.31 18.81
C ASP A 57 -0.78 -14.28 18.83
N GLU A 58 -1.40 -14.46 19.99
CA GLU A 58 -2.56 -15.36 20.13
C GLU A 58 -3.81 -14.82 19.47
N LYS A 59 -3.87 -13.52 19.27
CA LYS A 59 -4.96 -12.86 18.59
C LYS A 59 -4.93 -13.23 17.12
N TRP A 60 -6.04 -13.61 16.55
CA TRP A 60 -6.13 -13.97 15.13
C TRP A 60 -5.27 -15.18 14.77
N ASN A 61 -4.99 -16.06 15.74
CA ASN A 61 -4.11 -17.23 15.54
C ASN A 61 -2.74 -16.85 14.97
N GLY A 62 -2.19 -15.72 15.43
CA GLY A 62 -0.89 -15.24 14.97
C GLY A 62 -0.90 -14.59 13.60
N ARG A 63 -2.07 -14.39 12.99
CA ARG A 63 -2.19 -13.85 11.63
C ARG A 63 -2.59 -12.39 11.56
N GLY A 64 -2.50 -11.67 12.67
CA GLY A 64 -2.69 -10.24 12.67
C GLY A 64 -1.60 -9.54 11.90
N VAL A 65 -1.90 -8.36 11.38
CA VAL A 65 -0.99 -7.62 10.49
C VAL A 65 -0.77 -6.17 10.96
N THR A 66 -0.93 -5.93 12.26
CA THR A 66 -0.79 -4.59 12.82
C THR A 66 0.62 -4.06 12.68
N LYS A 67 1.65 -4.91 12.84
CA LYS A 67 3.05 -4.51 12.66
C LYS A 67 3.34 -4.13 11.21
N ALA A 68 2.77 -4.87 10.27
CA ALA A 68 2.91 -4.55 8.85
C ALA A 68 2.25 -3.21 8.53
N ALA A 69 1.04 -2.98 9.05
CA ALA A 69 0.35 -1.71 8.87
C ALA A 69 1.15 -0.56 9.47
N GLU A 70 1.75 -0.76 10.64
CA GLU A 70 2.57 0.28 11.26
C GLU A 70 3.81 0.62 10.43
N SER A 71 4.41 -0.35 9.74
CA SER A 71 5.54 -0.07 8.85
C SER A 71 5.13 0.87 7.70
N ALA A 72 3.89 0.77 7.23
CA ALA A 72 3.38 1.71 6.23
C ALA A 72 3.17 3.11 6.82
N ASN A 73 2.65 3.18 8.04
CA ASN A 73 2.40 4.48 8.70
C ASN A 73 3.69 5.24 9.04
N THR A 74 4.78 4.54 9.19
CA THR A 74 6.07 5.12 9.59
C THR A 74 7.04 5.14 8.41
N ILE A 75 7.67 4.02 8.12
CA ILE A 75 8.77 3.95 7.15
C ILE A 75 8.32 4.32 5.74
N ILE A 76 7.23 3.71 5.27
CA ILE A 76 6.76 3.96 3.90
C ILE A 76 6.24 5.40 3.77
N ASN A 77 5.48 5.86 4.74
CA ASN A 77 4.99 7.24 4.74
C ASN A 77 6.14 8.25 4.64
N ASP A 78 7.21 8.03 5.41
CA ASP A 78 8.33 8.96 5.43
C ASP A 78 9.03 9.08 4.08
N VAL A 79 9.17 7.97 3.35
CA VAL A 79 9.88 7.99 2.07
C VAL A 79 9.00 8.41 0.89
N LEU A 80 7.70 8.18 0.96
CA LEU A 80 6.81 8.51 -0.16
C LEU A 80 6.26 9.93 -0.11
N ARG A 81 6.25 10.57 1.05
CA ARG A 81 5.76 11.95 1.15
C ARG A 81 6.51 12.86 0.21
N GLY A 82 5.76 13.65 -0.55
CA GLY A 82 6.33 14.59 -1.51
C GLY A 82 6.62 14.01 -2.87
N MET A 83 6.48 12.70 -3.07
CA MET A 83 6.65 12.11 -4.39
C MET A 83 5.41 12.37 -5.26
N ASP A 84 5.62 12.51 -6.56
CA ASP A 84 4.53 12.67 -7.52
C ASP A 84 3.72 11.38 -7.58
N VAL A 85 2.44 11.47 -7.28
CA VAL A 85 1.55 10.31 -7.16
C VAL A 85 1.37 9.57 -8.49
N THR A 86 1.66 10.20 -9.63
CA THR A 86 1.54 9.57 -10.94
C THR A 86 2.77 8.76 -11.35
N ARG A 87 3.87 8.87 -10.61
CA ARG A 87 5.14 8.22 -10.91
C ARG A 87 5.22 6.85 -10.25
N GLN A 88 4.34 5.93 -10.69
CA GLN A 88 4.20 4.62 -10.07
C GLN A 88 5.49 3.82 -10.02
N SER A 89 6.24 3.78 -11.12
CA SER A 89 7.48 3.02 -11.17
C SER A 89 8.52 3.52 -10.18
N ASP A 90 8.64 4.83 -10.04
CA ASP A 90 9.58 5.44 -9.08
C ASP A 90 9.16 5.14 -7.65
N ILE A 91 7.86 5.19 -7.38
CA ILE A 91 7.30 4.91 -6.05
C ILE A 91 7.54 3.44 -5.69
N ASP A 92 7.21 2.53 -6.59
CA ASP A 92 7.40 1.09 -6.36
C ASP A 92 8.88 0.76 -6.16
N TYR A 93 9.75 1.32 -6.98
CA TYR A 93 11.18 1.12 -6.84
C TYR A 93 11.71 1.62 -5.50
N THR A 94 11.23 2.79 -5.07
CA THR A 94 11.60 3.35 -3.76
C THR A 94 11.19 2.40 -2.63
N MET A 95 9.97 1.86 -2.68
CA MET A 95 9.52 0.92 -1.66
C MET A 95 10.29 -0.39 -1.66
N LEU A 96 10.65 -0.89 -2.84
CA LEU A 96 11.39 -2.17 -2.95
C LEU A 96 12.79 -2.09 -2.33
N LYS A 97 13.36 -0.90 -2.22
CA LYS A 97 14.68 -0.71 -1.59
C LYS A 97 14.61 -0.62 -0.08
N LEU A 98 13.42 -0.49 0.48
CA LEU A 98 13.29 -0.33 1.93
C LEU A 98 13.55 -1.64 2.64
N LYS A 99 14.21 -1.53 3.80
CA LYS A 99 14.39 -2.64 4.74
C LYS A 99 13.37 -2.50 5.86
N ASN A 100 13.04 -3.59 6.50
CA ASN A 100 12.14 -3.63 7.66
C ASN A 100 10.70 -3.20 7.33
N VAL A 101 10.29 -3.38 6.07
CA VAL A 101 8.89 -3.22 5.68
C VAL A 101 8.37 -4.56 5.15
N ALA A 102 7.11 -4.80 5.39
CA ALA A 102 6.48 -6.05 4.97
C ALA A 102 6.00 -5.96 3.53
N SER A 103 6.08 -7.06 2.79
CA SER A 103 5.62 -7.11 1.40
C SER A 103 4.11 -6.87 1.29
N ASN A 104 3.32 -7.30 2.27
CA ASN A 104 1.89 -7.05 2.27
C ASN A 104 1.57 -5.54 2.42
N ALA A 105 2.36 -4.82 3.22
CA ALA A 105 2.23 -3.37 3.33
C ALA A 105 2.62 -2.68 2.03
N VAL A 106 3.73 -3.09 1.41
CA VAL A 106 4.18 -2.54 0.13
C VAL A 106 3.13 -2.77 -0.95
N ALA A 107 2.56 -3.96 -1.03
CA ALA A 107 1.53 -4.29 -2.01
C ALA A 107 0.28 -3.43 -1.86
N ALA A 108 -0.18 -3.25 -0.61
CA ALA A 108 -1.36 -2.42 -0.35
C ALA A 108 -1.12 -0.96 -0.71
N VAL A 109 0.04 -0.42 -0.35
CA VAL A 109 0.38 0.97 -0.66
C VAL A 109 0.55 1.16 -2.16
N SER A 110 1.23 0.24 -2.85
CA SER A 110 1.41 0.32 -4.30
C SER A 110 0.06 0.37 -5.03
N ALA A 111 -0.89 -0.47 -4.62
CA ALA A 111 -2.22 -0.48 -5.20
C ALA A 111 -2.98 0.82 -4.92
N ALA A 112 -2.86 1.36 -3.71
CA ALA A 112 -3.51 2.63 -3.37
C ALA A 112 -2.91 3.80 -4.16
N VAL A 113 -1.59 3.83 -4.34
CA VAL A 113 -0.91 4.83 -5.17
C VAL A 113 -1.40 4.75 -6.61
N LEU A 114 -1.55 3.54 -7.14
CA LEU A 114 -2.02 3.34 -8.51
C LEU A 114 -3.41 3.95 -8.71
N LYS A 115 -4.30 3.73 -7.77
CA LYS A 115 -5.65 4.32 -7.80
C LYS A 115 -5.61 5.84 -7.68
N ALA A 116 -4.79 6.36 -6.77
CA ALA A 116 -4.66 7.80 -6.58
C ALA A 116 -4.08 8.48 -7.82
N GLY A 117 -3.09 7.85 -8.46
CA GLY A 117 -2.51 8.36 -9.70
C GLY A 117 -3.52 8.44 -10.84
N ALA A 118 -4.36 7.40 -10.98
CA ALA A 118 -5.42 7.40 -11.99
C ALA A 118 -6.42 8.53 -11.74
N LEU A 119 -6.82 8.73 -10.48
CA LEU A 119 -7.71 9.83 -10.10
C LEU A 119 -7.07 11.20 -10.36
N SER A 120 -5.79 11.33 -10.08
CA SER A 120 -5.05 12.58 -10.31
C SER A 120 -4.99 12.92 -11.79
N LEU A 121 -4.83 11.93 -12.67
CA LEU A 121 -4.80 12.12 -14.11
C LEU A 121 -6.19 12.21 -14.73
N ASP A 122 -7.24 11.96 -13.93
CA ASP A 122 -8.62 11.91 -14.38
C ASP A 122 -8.82 10.90 -15.51
N VAL A 123 -8.22 9.72 -15.36
CA VAL A 123 -8.33 8.62 -16.32
C VAL A 123 -8.79 7.36 -15.60
N PRO A 124 -9.40 6.40 -16.32
CA PRO A 124 -9.70 5.10 -15.72
C PRO A 124 -8.43 4.38 -15.27
N LEU A 125 -8.56 3.55 -14.25
CA LEU A 125 -7.43 2.82 -13.68
C LEU A 125 -6.70 1.99 -14.74
N TYR A 126 -7.44 1.29 -15.61
CA TYR A 126 -6.82 0.48 -16.64
C TYR A 126 -5.95 1.29 -17.60
N GLN A 127 -6.34 2.52 -17.87
CA GLN A 127 -5.57 3.40 -18.76
C GLN A 127 -4.27 3.87 -18.09
N HIS A 128 -4.31 4.15 -16.81
CA HIS A 128 -3.13 4.52 -16.05
C HIS A 128 -2.14 3.37 -15.97
N ILE A 129 -2.62 2.16 -15.75
CA ILE A 129 -1.79 0.95 -15.71
C ILE A 129 -1.16 0.69 -17.07
N GLY A 130 -1.92 0.86 -18.14
CA GLY A 130 -1.45 0.59 -19.51
C GLY A 130 -0.47 1.62 -20.04
N GLY A 131 -0.29 2.69 -19.34
CA GLY A 131 0.65 3.73 -19.75
C GLY A 131 0.04 4.94 -20.25
#